data_c1b9d2b7f52e7969b03c70852b63a76e
#
_entry.id   c1b9d2b7f52e7969b03c70852b63a76e
#
_cell.length_a   1.000
_cell.length_b   1.000
_cell.length_c   1.000
_cell.angle_alpha   90.00
_cell.angle_beta   90.00
_cell.angle_gamma   90.00
#
_symmetry.space_group_name_H-M   'P 1'
#
loop_
_entity.id
_entity.type
_entity.pdbx_description
1 polymer ?
#
loop_
_entity_poly.entity_id
_entity_poly.type
_entity_poly.pdbx_seq_one_letter_code
_entity_poly.pdbx_strand_id
1 'polypeptide(L)'
;PLQEAATVGLNFGEEYYQGLKELYTEKRDFFVKGLDAIGLKHTVPQGSYFILIDITDFLALPQFDDWTDLEFCEWMIREYGVAAVPGSSFFREPVNHLIRLHFARSKDTLQEALNRLEKMARILH
;
A
#
# COMPACT_ATOMS: atom_id res chain seq x y z
N PRO A 1 -11.10 -18.38 20.82
CA PRO A 1 -12.17 -17.53 20.28
C PRO A 1 -11.82 -16.05 20.33
N LEU A 2 -12.46 -15.28 19.47
CA LEU A 2 -12.18 -13.86 19.35
C LEU A 2 -12.43 -13.08 20.65
N GLN A 3 -13.40 -13.51 21.43
CA GLN A 3 -13.71 -12.88 22.71
C GLN A 3 -12.58 -13.08 23.73
N GLU A 4 -12.00 -14.26 23.78
CA GLU A 4 -10.85 -14.50 24.63
C GLU A 4 -9.65 -13.66 24.22
N ALA A 5 -9.41 -13.56 22.92
CA ALA A 5 -8.33 -12.73 22.40
C ALA A 5 -8.53 -11.26 22.78
N ALA A 6 -9.77 -10.75 22.67
CA ALA A 6 -10.08 -9.38 23.06
C ALA A 6 -9.92 -9.16 24.57
N THR A 7 -10.35 -10.12 25.38
CA THR A 7 -10.18 -10.04 26.83
C THR A 7 -8.72 -10.04 27.23
N VAL A 8 -7.92 -10.90 26.62
CA VAL A 8 -6.49 -10.95 26.87
C VAL A 8 -5.83 -9.64 26.45
N GLY A 9 -6.24 -9.07 25.30
CA GLY A 9 -5.75 -7.78 24.84
C GLY A 9 -6.04 -6.66 25.83
N LEU A 10 -7.23 -6.66 26.43
CA LEU A 10 -7.61 -5.67 27.43
C LEU A 10 -6.77 -5.78 28.70
N ASN A 11 -6.28 -6.98 29.02
CA ASN A 11 -5.48 -7.22 30.20
C ASN A 11 -4.00 -6.82 30.03
N PHE A 12 -3.53 -6.56 28.80
CA PHE A 12 -2.16 -6.13 28.56
C PHE A 12 -1.93 -4.66 28.89
N GLY A 13 -3.00 -3.85 28.97
CA GLY A 13 -2.90 -2.46 29.35
C GLY A 13 -2.36 -1.54 28.27
N GLU A 14 -2.03 -0.31 28.68
CA GLU A 14 -1.63 0.75 27.76
C GLU A 14 -0.30 0.49 27.06
N GLU A 15 0.64 -0.15 27.72
CA GLU A 15 1.95 -0.44 27.12
C GLU A 15 1.84 -1.29 25.87
N TYR A 16 0.95 -2.27 25.88
CA TYR A 16 0.71 -3.12 24.71
C TYR A 16 0.15 -2.32 23.55
N TYR A 17 -0.86 -1.48 23.80
CA TYR A 17 -1.48 -0.66 22.77
C TYR A 17 -0.51 0.40 22.24
N GLN A 18 0.29 0.97 23.12
CA GLN A 18 1.31 1.94 22.74
C GLN A 18 2.36 1.29 21.83
N GLY A 19 2.77 0.06 22.12
CA GLY A 19 3.70 -0.69 21.30
C GLY A 19 3.16 -0.96 19.89
N LEU A 20 1.87 -1.33 19.80
CA LEU A 20 1.22 -1.54 18.49
C LEU A 20 1.14 -0.25 17.70
N LYS A 21 0.81 0.85 18.36
CA LYS A 21 0.72 2.17 17.73
C LYS A 21 2.08 2.62 17.20
N GLU A 22 3.13 2.43 17.99
CA GLU A 22 4.49 2.77 17.59
C GLU A 22 4.93 1.93 16.38
N LEU A 23 4.64 0.63 16.40
CA LEU A 23 4.96 -0.26 15.29
C LEU A 23 4.23 0.14 14.01
N TYR A 24 2.95 0.47 14.12
CA TYR A 24 2.16 0.97 12.98
C TYR A 24 2.79 2.24 12.42
N THR A 25 3.06 3.22 13.29
CA THR A 25 3.60 4.53 12.90
C THR A 25 4.97 4.36 12.24
N GLU A 26 5.81 3.50 12.79
CA GLU A 26 7.14 3.24 12.24
C GLU A 26 7.08 2.67 10.83
N LYS A 27 6.23 1.67 10.61
CA LYS A 27 6.06 1.05 9.30
C LYS A 27 5.42 2.01 8.30
N ARG A 28 4.42 2.75 8.74
CA ARG A 28 3.76 3.78 7.91
C ARG A 28 4.78 4.81 7.45
N ASP A 29 5.53 5.38 8.39
CA ASP A 29 6.50 6.44 8.08
C ASP A 29 7.60 5.92 7.16
N PHE A 30 8.07 4.72 7.40
CA PHE A 30 9.08 4.07 6.57
C PHE A 30 8.59 3.93 5.12
N PHE A 31 7.39 3.40 4.95
CA PHE A 31 6.83 3.16 3.62
C PHE A 31 6.46 4.46 2.90
N VAL A 32 5.84 5.40 3.61
CA VAL A 32 5.48 6.71 3.05
C VAL A 32 6.73 7.47 2.59
N LYS A 33 7.77 7.47 3.42
CA LYS A 33 9.03 8.13 3.08
C LYS A 33 9.65 7.51 1.83
N GLY A 34 9.59 6.18 1.73
CA GLY A 34 10.11 5.48 0.54
C GLY A 34 9.32 5.82 -0.72
N LEU A 35 8.00 5.88 -0.62
CA LEU A 35 7.14 6.24 -1.74
C LEU A 35 7.39 7.69 -2.19
N ASP A 36 7.59 8.60 -1.25
CA ASP A 36 7.90 10.00 -1.56
C ASP A 36 9.25 10.12 -2.28
N ALA A 37 10.24 9.35 -1.83
CA ALA A 37 11.57 9.35 -2.44
C ALA A 37 11.53 8.82 -3.88
N ILE A 38 10.65 7.86 -4.16
CA ILE A 38 10.45 7.31 -5.50
C ILE A 38 9.68 8.28 -6.39
N GLY A 39 8.84 9.14 -5.79
CA GLY A 39 8.00 10.08 -6.52
C GLY A 39 6.64 9.54 -6.91
N LEU A 40 6.16 8.50 -6.23
CA LEU A 40 4.82 7.96 -6.45
C LEU A 40 3.80 8.75 -5.66
N LYS A 41 2.71 9.15 -6.30
CA LYS A 41 1.60 9.83 -5.64
C LYS A 41 0.82 8.82 -4.80
N HIS A 42 0.53 9.18 -3.56
CA HIS A 42 -0.15 8.29 -2.62
C HIS A 42 -0.89 9.09 -1.56
N THR A 43 -1.79 8.40 -0.83
CA THR A 43 -2.42 8.97 0.36
C THR A 43 -1.51 8.71 1.57
N VAL A 44 -1.79 9.42 2.67
CA VAL A 44 -1.17 9.13 3.96
C VAL A 44 -2.22 8.40 4.81
N PRO A 45 -1.96 7.12 5.16
CA PRO A 45 -2.97 6.36 5.91
C PRO A 45 -3.09 6.84 7.35
N GLN A 46 -4.32 6.78 7.87
CA GLN A 46 -4.60 7.13 9.25
C GLN A 46 -5.39 6.00 9.89
N GLY A 47 -4.74 5.26 10.79
CA GLY A 47 -5.39 4.21 11.56
C GLY A 47 -5.62 2.90 10.83
N SER A 48 -5.08 2.70 9.62
CA SER A 48 -5.18 1.45 8.88
C SER A 48 -3.83 1.06 8.30
N TYR A 49 -3.68 -0.21 7.91
CA TYR A 49 -2.44 -0.72 7.31
C TYR A 49 -2.46 -0.71 5.78
N PHE A 50 -3.33 0.11 5.19
CA PHE A 50 -3.45 0.24 3.73
C PHE A 50 -3.03 1.63 3.30
N ILE A 51 -2.42 1.71 2.12
CA ILE A 51 -2.09 2.96 1.48
C ILE A 51 -2.59 2.92 0.04
N LEU A 52 -3.16 4.02 -0.43
CA LEU A 52 -3.63 4.13 -1.81
C LEU A 52 -2.57 4.80 -2.65
N ILE A 53 -2.22 4.17 -3.76
CA ILE A 53 -1.27 4.71 -4.74
C ILE A 53 -2.08 5.24 -5.92
N ASP A 54 -1.80 6.46 -6.33
CA ASP A 54 -2.43 7.09 -7.49
C ASP A 54 -1.61 6.73 -8.74
N ILE A 55 -2.24 6.00 -9.66
CA ILE A 55 -1.58 5.53 -10.88
C ILE A 55 -1.98 6.35 -12.11
N THR A 56 -2.57 7.54 -11.90
CA THR A 56 -3.02 8.40 -13.01
C THR A 56 -1.92 8.66 -14.01
N ASP A 57 -0.71 8.97 -13.55
CA ASP A 57 0.42 9.29 -14.42
C ASP A 57 0.83 8.08 -15.28
N PHE A 58 0.72 6.87 -14.75
CA PHE A 58 0.95 5.65 -15.54
C PHE A 58 -0.12 5.46 -16.60
N LEU A 59 -1.38 5.64 -16.22
CA LEU A 59 -2.51 5.44 -17.14
C LEU A 59 -2.52 6.49 -18.26
N ALA A 60 -1.83 7.61 -18.08
CA ALA A 60 -1.68 8.63 -19.09
C ALA A 60 -0.66 8.25 -20.17
N LEU A 61 0.16 7.24 -19.94
CA LEU A 61 1.15 6.78 -20.91
C LEU A 61 0.48 5.96 -22.03
N PRO A 62 0.96 6.06 -23.28
CA PRO A 62 0.35 5.33 -24.39
C PRO A 62 0.29 3.82 -24.20
N GLN A 63 1.29 3.23 -23.53
CA GLN A 63 1.34 1.79 -23.31
C GLN A 63 0.27 1.29 -22.34
N PHE A 64 -0.37 2.19 -21.56
CA PHE A 64 -1.43 1.86 -20.62
C PHE A 64 -2.77 2.43 -21.06
N ASP A 65 -2.90 2.82 -22.33
CA ASP A 65 -4.13 3.39 -22.86
C ASP A 65 -5.31 2.41 -22.67
N ASP A 66 -6.43 2.92 -22.14
CA ASP A 66 -7.64 2.15 -21.84
C ASP A 66 -7.47 1.02 -20.79
N TRP A 67 -6.37 1.02 -20.06
CA TRP A 67 -6.19 0.04 -18.99
C TRP A 67 -7.06 0.38 -17.78
N THR A 68 -7.61 -0.68 -17.17
CA THR A 68 -8.28 -0.57 -15.88
C THR A 68 -7.26 -0.72 -14.75
N ASP A 69 -7.68 -0.38 -13.52
CA ASP A 69 -6.86 -0.60 -12.33
C ASP A 69 -6.55 -2.10 -12.13
N LEU A 70 -7.50 -2.99 -12.45
CA LEU A 70 -7.29 -4.43 -12.37
C LEU A 70 -6.17 -4.88 -13.33
N GLU A 71 -6.21 -4.41 -14.58
CA GLU A 71 -5.18 -4.74 -15.55
C GLU A 71 -3.82 -4.22 -15.10
N PHE A 72 -3.78 -3.03 -14.52
CA PHE A 72 -2.54 -2.47 -13.97
C PHE A 72 -1.99 -3.32 -12.82
N CYS A 73 -2.87 -3.74 -11.89
CA CYS A 73 -2.46 -4.60 -10.78
C CYS A 73 -1.93 -5.95 -11.27
N GLU A 74 -2.56 -6.55 -12.27
CA GLU A 74 -2.09 -7.81 -12.86
C GLU A 74 -0.73 -7.65 -13.52
N TRP A 75 -0.54 -6.55 -14.25
CA TRP A 75 0.74 -6.22 -14.87
C TRP A 75 1.83 -6.02 -13.81
N MET A 76 1.50 -5.28 -12.74
CA MET A 76 2.46 -4.98 -11.69
C MET A 76 2.95 -6.22 -10.96
N ILE A 77 2.05 -7.16 -10.66
CA ILE A 77 2.46 -8.40 -9.99
C ILE A 77 3.25 -9.30 -10.93
N ARG A 78 2.88 -9.34 -12.22
CA ARG A 78 3.57 -10.16 -13.21
C ARG A 78 4.97 -9.63 -13.51
N GLU A 79 5.11 -8.32 -13.70
CA GLU A 79 6.39 -7.73 -14.12
C GLU A 79 7.30 -7.35 -12.94
N TYR A 80 6.74 -6.96 -11.81
CA TYR A 80 7.51 -6.46 -10.67
C TYR A 80 7.32 -7.27 -9.39
N GLY A 81 6.36 -8.17 -9.36
CA GLY A 81 6.11 -9.01 -8.20
C GLY A 81 5.53 -8.27 -6.99
N VAL A 82 4.87 -7.14 -7.21
CA VAL A 82 4.21 -6.39 -6.15
C VAL A 82 2.71 -6.58 -6.28
N ALA A 83 2.09 -7.14 -5.23
CA ALA A 83 0.65 -7.38 -5.20
C ALA A 83 -0.11 -6.17 -4.67
N ALA A 84 -1.16 -5.78 -5.37
CA ALA A 84 -2.03 -4.69 -4.95
C ALA A 84 -3.49 -5.06 -5.25
N VAL A 85 -4.42 -4.38 -4.58
CA VAL A 85 -5.85 -4.54 -4.82
C VAL A 85 -6.34 -3.34 -5.63
N PRO A 86 -7.03 -3.58 -6.77
CA PRO A 86 -7.56 -2.45 -7.55
C PRO A 86 -8.61 -1.67 -6.76
N GLY A 87 -8.59 -0.34 -6.91
CA GLY A 87 -9.50 0.56 -6.20
C GLY A 87 -10.96 0.26 -6.51
N SER A 88 -11.26 -0.11 -7.75
CA SER A 88 -12.62 -0.46 -8.17
C SER A 88 -13.22 -1.62 -7.38
N SER A 89 -12.38 -2.44 -6.72
CA SER A 89 -12.86 -3.59 -5.92
C SER A 89 -13.45 -3.18 -4.58
N PHE A 90 -13.19 -1.97 -4.07
CA PHE A 90 -13.65 -1.56 -2.75
C PHE A 90 -14.32 -0.18 -2.70
N PHE A 91 -14.43 0.52 -3.83
CA PHE A 91 -15.22 1.75 -3.93
C PHE A 91 -16.56 1.45 -4.62
N ARG A 92 -17.62 2.15 -4.19
CA ARG A 92 -18.94 2.02 -4.80
C ARG A 92 -18.97 2.59 -6.21
N GLU A 93 -18.23 3.68 -6.43
CA GLU A 93 -18.14 4.31 -7.74
C GLU A 93 -16.94 3.75 -8.51
N PRO A 94 -16.98 3.74 -9.84
CA PRO A 94 -15.85 3.24 -10.62
C PRO A 94 -14.65 4.18 -10.44
N VAL A 95 -13.67 3.70 -9.69
CA VAL A 95 -12.41 4.41 -9.46
C VAL A 95 -11.29 3.55 -10.05
N ASN A 96 -10.73 4.00 -11.17
CA ASN A 96 -9.75 3.23 -11.93
C ASN A 96 -8.32 3.75 -11.79
N HIS A 97 -8.09 4.79 -11.00
CA HIS A 97 -6.77 5.42 -10.85
C HIS A 97 -6.11 5.17 -9.51
N LEU A 98 -6.70 4.34 -8.67
CA LEU A 98 -6.16 4.04 -7.34
C LEU A 98 -5.95 2.54 -7.19
N ILE A 99 -4.83 2.18 -6.57
CA ILE A 99 -4.56 0.80 -6.15
C ILE A 99 -4.20 0.83 -4.66
N ARG A 100 -4.48 -0.26 -3.97
CA ARG A 100 -4.30 -0.37 -2.53
C ARG A 100 -3.15 -1.31 -2.21
N LEU A 101 -2.16 -0.82 -1.47
CA LEU A 101 -1.06 -1.62 -0.96
C LEU A 101 -1.19 -1.77 0.54
N HIS A 102 -0.74 -2.91 1.06
CA HIS A 102 -0.75 -3.23 2.47
C HIS A 102 0.67 -3.10 3.02
N PHE A 103 0.84 -2.36 4.11
CA PHE A 103 2.17 -2.15 4.69
C PHE A 103 2.38 -2.83 6.05
N ALA A 104 1.44 -3.69 6.52
CA ALA A 104 1.63 -4.47 7.74
C ALA A 104 2.51 -5.70 7.44
N ARG A 105 3.74 -5.43 7.02
CA ARG A 105 4.74 -6.43 6.66
C ARG A 105 6.03 -6.11 7.38
N SER A 106 7.00 -7.03 7.34
CA SER A 106 8.32 -6.74 7.89
C SER A 106 8.99 -5.61 7.11
N LYS A 107 9.93 -4.91 7.74
CA LYS A 107 10.67 -3.84 7.06
C LYS A 107 11.43 -4.36 5.83
N ASP A 108 11.95 -5.58 5.91
CA ASP A 108 12.64 -6.18 4.77
C ASP A 108 11.70 -6.37 3.59
N THR A 109 10.46 -6.82 3.83
CA THR A 109 9.45 -6.97 2.78
C THR A 109 9.05 -5.62 2.22
N LEU A 110 8.88 -4.61 3.07
CA LEU A 110 8.55 -3.25 2.64
C LEU A 110 9.68 -2.64 1.82
N GLN A 111 10.92 -2.84 2.22
CA GLN A 111 12.07 -2.35 1.46
C GLN A 111 12.15 -3.00 0.09
N GLU A 112 11.92 -4.30 0.01
CA GLU A 112 11.90 -5.01 -1.27
C GLU A 112 10.78 -4.49 -2.16
N ALA A 113 9.60 -4.24 -1.59
CA ALA A 113 8.48 -3.67 -2.35
C ALA A 113 8.85 -2.27 -2.88
N LEU A 114 9.49 -1.45 -2.05
CA LEU A 114 9.94 -0.11 -2.46
C LEU A 114 10.98 -0.19 -3.60
N ASN A 115 11.91 -1.13 -3.52
CA ASN A 115 12.91 -1.34 -4.57
C ASN A 115 12.25 -1.69 -5.90
N ARG A 116 11.24 -2.54 -5.86
CA ARG A 116 10.49 -2.96 -7.05
C ARG A 116 9.63 -1.83 -7.61
N LEU A 117 8.99 -1.07 -6.72
CA LEU A 117 8.19 0.10 -7.12
C LEU A 117 9.07 1.20 -7.73
N GLU A 118 10.29 1.36 -7.23
CA GLU A 118 11.25 2.30 -7.82
C GLU A 118 11.55 1.95 -9.28
N LYS A 119 11.77 0.68 -9.57
CA LYS A 119 11.99 0.22 -10.94
C LYS A 119 10.77 0.51 -11.83
N MET A 120 9.59 0.28 -11.30
CA MET A 120 8.35 0.58 -12.01
C MET A 120 8.21 2.09 -12.26
N ALA A 121 8.51 2.90 -11.26
CA ALA A 121 8.39 4.35 -11.36
C ALA A 121 9.31 4.97 -12.40
N ARG A 122 10.40 4.29 -12.77
CA ARG A 122 11.31 4.76 -13.81
C ARG A 122 10.62 4.90 -15.17
N ILE A 123 9.50 4.21 -15.37
CA ILE A 123 8.70 4.33 -16.59
C ILE A 123 8.17 5.77 -16.75
N LEU A 124 7.91 6.47 -15.62
CA LEU A 124 7.41 7.84 -15.63
C LEU A 124 8.52 8.88 -15.87
N HIS A 125 9.75 8.47 -15.76
CA HIS A 125 10.93 9.33 -15.89
C HIS A 125 11.79 8.85 -17.07
#